data_078244e8a36f5ae19c6896d4084fd310
#
_entry.id   078244e8a36f5ae19c6896d4084fd310
#
_cell.length_a   1.000
_cell.length_b   1.000
_cell.length_c   1.000
_cell.angle_alpha   90.00
_cell.angle_beta   90.00
_cell.angle_gamma   90.00
#
_symmetry.space_group_name_H-M   'P 1'
#
loop_
_entity.id
_entity.type
_entity.pdbx_description
1 polymer ?
#
loop_
_entity_poly.entity_id
_entity_poly.type
_entity_poly.pdbx_seq_one_letter_code
_entity_poly.pdbx_strand_id
1 'polypeptide(L)'
;ETVGAIFEQGKGTIKIPVPVYIRSCASVVSKKEGQGPLGELFDLVLEDDKSGADTWEGAESALQREALSLAIEKSGLKRENINLLFAGDLLGQSIASSFGNMNFDIPFVGLYGACSTSGLSIAMAAMMIAGGMTENAACVTSSHYASAEKEFRFPLDYGNQRPMSATTTVTGSGAFILSGQKSELDYARVTAITIGKIVDLGIRDSMNMGACMAPAAADTIERHLCDFQRKPEDYDRIITGDLGM
;
A
#
# COMPACT_ATOMS: atom_id res chain seq x y z
N GLU A 1 -28.23 -8.14 18.47
CA GLU A 1 -26.92 -8.38 19.10
C GLU A 1 -26.05 -7.15 18.85
N THR A 2 -25.70 -6.44 19.92
CA THR A 2 -24.84 -5.28 19.87
C THR A 2 -23.47 -5.75 19.41
N VAL A 3 -22.99 -5.24 18.27
CA VAL A 3 -21.58 -5.40 17.88
C VAL A 3 -20.77 -4.79 19.03
N GLY A 4 -20.14 -5.63 19.83
CA GLY A 4 -19.31 -5.21 20.95
C GLY A 4 -18.24 -4.25 20.49
N ALA A 5 -17.87 -3.32 21.36
CA ALA A 5 -16.92 -2.26 21.02
C ALA A 5 -15.67 -2.83 20.34
N ILE A 6 -15.44 -2.41 19.12
CA ILE A 6 -14.30 -2.82 18.28
C ILE A 6 -12.97 -2.26 18.85
N PHE A 7 -13.05 -1.21 19.68
CA PHE A 7 -11.90 -0.55 20.31
C PHE A 7 -11.62 -1.16 21.68
N GLU A 8 -10.76 -2.14 21.76
CA GLU A 8 -10.43 -2.77 23.03
C GLU A 8 -9.21 -2.15 23.75
N GLN A 9 -8.31 -1.44 23.05
CA GLN A 9 -7.07 -0.96 23.68
C GLN A 9 -6.56 0.32 23.01
N GLY A 10 -6.29 1.36 23.82
CA GLY A 10 -5.64 2.58 23.38
C GLY A 10 -6.48 3.50 22.49
N LYS A 11 -5.92 4.68 22.17
CA LYS A 11 -6.64 5.71 21.40
C LYS A 11 -6.60 5.52 19.88
N GLY A 12 -5.78 4.61 19.37
CA GLY A 12 -5.56 4.47 17.93
C GLY A 12 -5.51 3.04 17.42
N THR A 13 -5.57 2.06 18.30
CA THR A 13 -5.44 0.64 17.93
C THR A 13 -6.80 -0.05 17.95
N ILE A 14 -7.08 -0.75 16.85
CA ILE A 14 -8.31 -1.51 16.64
C ILE A 14 -7.93 -2.99 16.53
N LYS A 15 -8.45 -3.82 17.40
CA LYS A 15 -8.35 -5.26 17.26
C LYS A 15 -9.46 -5.74 16.32
N ILE A 16 -9.10 -6.53 15.34
CA ILE A 16 -10.08 -7.08 14.40
C ILE A 16 -10.74 -8.31 15.06
N PRO A 17 -12.04 -8.23 15.43
CA PRO A 17 -12.69 -9.26 16.23
C PRO A 17 -13.07 -10.51 15.44
N VAL A 18 -13.22 -10.36 14.12
CA VAL A 18 -13.56 -11.45 13.21
C VAL A 18 -12.42 -11.70 12.23
N PRO A 19 -12.26 -12.92 11.74
CA PRO A 19 -11.18 -13.22 10.80
C PRO A 19 -11.31 -12.40 9.51
N VAL A 20 -10.22 -11.73 9.13
CA VAL A 20 -10.03 -11.10 7.81
C VAL A 20 -8.75 -11.64 7.23
N TYR A 21 -8.85 -12.31 6.11
CA TYR A 21 -7.75 -13.02 5.49
C TYR A 21 -7.20 -12.23 4.29
N ILE A 22 -5.88 -12.19 4.16
CA ILE A 22 -5.22 -11.81 2.91
C ILE A 22 -5.19 -13.06 2.04
N ARG A 23 -6.10 -13.14 1.09
CA ARG A 23 -6.34 -14.30 0.25
C ARG A 23 -5.32 -14.43 -0.87
N SER A 24 -4.89 -13.30 -1.40
CA SER A 24 -3.83 -13.22 -2.40
C SER A 24 -3.11 -11.90 -2.32
N CYS A 25 -1.90 -11.88 -2.87
CA CYS A 25 -1.15 -10.68 -3.15
C CYS A 25 -0.42 -10.80 -4.48
N ALA A 26 -0.15 -9.67 -5.11
CA ALA A 26 0.65 -9.60 -6.32
C ALA A 26 1.52 -8.34 -6.31
N SER A 27 2.69 -8.45 -6.93
CA SER A 27 3.66 -7.37 -7.07
C SER A 27 4.14 -7.28 -8.52
N VAL A 28 4.04 -6.10 -9.10
CA VAL A 28 4.49 -5.79 -10.45
C VAL A 28 5.44 -4.63 -10.38
N VAL A 29 6.63 -4.77 -10.92
CA VAL A 29 7.68 -3.76 -10.85
C VAL A 29 8.33 -3.53 -12.20
N SER A 30 9.05 -2.41 -12.33
CA SER A 30 9.82 -2.13 -13.52
C SER A 30 11.18 -2.84 -13.50
N LYS A 31 11.89 -2.72 -14.60
CA LYS A 31 13.20 -3.34 -14.82
C LYS A 31 14.23 -2.99 -13.74
N LYS A 32 14.23 -1.74 -13.25
CA LYS A 32 15.19 -1.29 -12.24
C LYS A 32 15.00 -2.02 -10.91
N GLU A 33 13.79 -2.17 -10.46
CA GLU A 33 13.44 -2.87 -9.23
C GLU A 33 13.72 -4.37 -9.35
N GLY A 34 13.48 -4.93 -10.55
CA GLY A 34 13.81 -6.32 -10.85
C GLY A 34 15.32 -6.63 -10.81
N GLN A 35 16.18 -5.62 -10.96
CA GLN A 35 17.64 -5.75 -10.80
C GLN A 35 18.10 -5.62 -9.34
N GLY A 36 17.19 -5.27 -8.43
CA GLY A 36 17.49 -5.15 -7.02
C GLY A 36 17.56 -6.50 -6.30
N PRO A 37 17.88 -6.47 -4.99
CA PRO A 37 18.07 -7.70 -4.20
C PRO A 37 16.78 -8.53 -4.03
N LEU A 38 15.61 -7.96 -4.27
CA LEU A 38 14.31 -8.62 -4.20
C LEU A 38 13.76 -8.98 -5.58
N GLY A 39 14.53 -8.81 -6.66
CA GLY A 39 14.08 -8.95 -8.05
C GLY A 39 13.40 -10.28 -8.35
N GLU A 40 13.92 -11.38 -7.82
CA GLU A 40 13.38 -12.73 -8.02
C GLU A 40 12.08 -13.01 -7.22
N LEU A 41 11.72 -12.11 -6.29
CA LEU A 41 10.54 -12.28 -5.44
C LEU A 41 9.30 -11.57 -5.99
N PHE A 42 9.45 -10.71 -7.00
CA PHE A 42 8.31 -10.05 -7.62
C PHE A 42 7.58 -10.99 -8.58
N ASP A 43 6.26 -10.89 -8.60
CA ASP A 43 5.42 -11.72 -9.47
C ASP A 43 5.63 -11.41 -10.96
N LEU A 44 5.87 -10.15 -11.28
CA LEU A 44 6.13 -9.69 -12.63
C LEU A 44 7.13 -8.54 -12.64
N VAL A 45 8.18 -8.70 -13.44
CA VAL A 45 9.14 -7.62 -13.74
C VAL A 45 8.94 -7.22 -15.20
N LEU A 46 8.57 -5.96 -15.42
CA LEU A 46 8.35 -5.40 -16.75
C LEU A 46 9.68 -5.12 -17.46
N GLU A 47 9.69 -5.25 -18.77
CA GLU A 47 10.89 -5.05 -19.58
C GLU A 47 11.35 -3.58 -19.65
N ASP A 48 10.40 -2.65 -19.54
CA ASP A 48 10.64 -1.20 -19.58
C ASP A 48 9.74 -0.46 -18.57
N ASP A 49 10.02 0.83 -18.39
CA ASP A 49 9.32 1.68 -17.42
C ASP A 49 8.05 2.32 -18.01
N LYS A 50 7.74 2.12 -19.28
CA LYS A 50 6.58 2.72 -19.97
C LYS A 50 5.43 1.75 -20.18
N SER A 51 5.69 0.46 -20.23
CA SER A 51 4.67 -0.57 -20.45
C SER A 51 3.74 -0.28 -21.65
N GLY A 52 4.31 0.29 -22.71
CA GLY A 52 3.58 0.67 -23.91
C GLY A 52 2.70 1.92 -23.79
N ALA A 53 2.77 2.65 -22.67
CA ALA A 53 2.00 3.89 -22.49
C ALA A 53 2.73 5.10 -23.08
N ASP A 54 1.95 6.10 -23.52
CA ASP A 54 2.49 7.35 -24.06
C ASP A 54 3.01 8.28 -22.95
N THR A 55 2.42 8.22 -21.76
CA THR A 55 2.75 9.06 -20.60
C THR A 55 3.22 8.24 -19.42
N TRP A 56 3.95 8.85 -18.47
CA TRP A 56 4.39 8.21 -17.25
C TRP A 56 3.23 7.88 -16.32
N GLU A 57 2.20 8.72 -16.29
CA GLU A 57 0.96 8.49 -15.53
C GLU A 57 0.19 7.30 -16.11
N GLY A 58 0.18 7.16 -17.44
CA GLY A 58 -0.38 5.99 -18.12
C GLY A 58 0.40 4.71 -17.82
N ALA A 59 1.73 4.80 -17.74
CA ALA A 59 2.57 3.68 -17.34
C ALA A 59 2.27 3.22 -15.91
N GLU A 60 2.10 4.16 -14.98
CA GLU A 60 1.71 3.85 -13.61
C GLU A 60 0.31 3.21 -13.54
N SER A 61 -0.63 3.69 -14.34
CA SER A 61 -1.96 3.07 -14.49
C SER A 61 -1.87 1.62 -14.97
N ALA A 62 -0.95 1.33 -15.90
CA ALA A 62 -0.72 -0.03 -16.39
C ALA A 62 -0.18 -0.94 -15.28
N LEU A 63 0.75 -0.45 -14.44
CA LEU A 63 1.25 -1.21 -13.28
C LEU A 63 0.14 -1.63 -12.33
N GLN A 64 -0.78 -0.70 -11.99
CA GLN A 64 -1.92 -1.03 -11.12
C GLN A 64 -2.83 -2.08 -11.75
N ARG A 65 -3.15 -1.93 -13.03
CA ARG A 65 -3.99 -2.88 -13.75
C ARG A 65 -3.39 -4.29 -13.74
N GLU A 66 -2.11 -4.41 -14.02
CA GLU A 66 -1.42 -5.71 -14.02
C GLU A 66 -1.38 -6.31 -12.60
N ALA A 67 -1.03 -5.53 -11.58
CA ALA A 67 -0.98 -6.02 -10.21
C ALA A 67 -2.35 -6.48 -9.71
N LEU A 68 -3.41 -5.71 -9.98
CA LEU A 68 -4.77 -6.09 -9.60
C LEU A 68 -5.25 -7.33 -10.35
N SER A 69 -4.97 -7.43 -11.66
CA SER A 69 -5.30 -8.62 -12.46
C SER A 69 -4.67 -9.88 -11.90
N LEU A 70 -3.36 -9.84 -11.61
CA LEU A 70 -2.64 -10.96 -11.02
C LEU A 70 -3.15 -11.33 -9.62
N ALA A 71 -3.44 -10.34 -8.78
CA ALA A 71 -3.99 -10.60 -7.45
C ALA A 71 -5.36 -11.27 -7.52
N ILE A 72 -6.23 -10.84 -8.43
CA ILE A 72 -7.53 -11.47 -8.66
C ILE A 72 -7.35 -12.91 -9.13
N GLU A 73 -6.51 -13.15 -10.12
CA GLU A 73 -6.22 -14.49 -10.63
C GLU A 73 -5.72 -15.41 -9.51
N LYS A 74 -4.71 -14.99 -8.76
CA LYS A 74 -4.13 -15.74 -7.64
C LYS A 74 -5.13 -16.02 -6.52
N SER A 75 -6.14 -15.17 -6.35
CA SER A 75 -7.18 -15.34 -5.32
C SER A 75 -8.14 -16.49 -5.59
N GLY A 76 -8.25 -16.94 -6.83
CA GLY A 76 -9.27 -17.87 -7.28
C GLY A 76 -10.69 -17.31 -7.26
N LEU A 77 -10.86 -16.01 -6.96
CA LEU A 77 -12.16 -15.33 -7.03
C LEU A 77 -12.42 -14.83 -8.44
N LYS A 78 -13.70 -14.80 -8.82
CA LYS A 78 -14.13 -14.05 -9.98
C LYS A 78 -14.17 -12.55 -9.63
N ARG A 79 -13.90 -11.68 -10.60
CA ARG A 79 -13.98 -10.22 -10.43
C ARG A 79 -15.31 -9.78 -9.81
N GLU A 80 -16.41 -10.39 -10.24
CA GLU A 80 -17.77 -10.08 -9.76
C GLU A 80 -18.00 -10.38 -8.28
N ASN A 81 -17.12 -11.18 -7.67
CA ASN A 81 -17.16 -11.49 -6.24
C ASN A 81 -16.35 -10.48 -5.40
N ILE A 82 -15.70 -9.51 -6.02
CA ILE A 82 -14.98 -8.43 -5.33
C ILE A 82 -15.91 -7.22 -5.26
N ASN A 83 -16.31 -6.85 -4.06
CA ASN A 83 -17.38 -5.89 -3.86
C ASN A 83 -16.89 -4.44 -3.76
N LEU A 84 -15.63 -4.24 -3.36
CA LEU A 84 -15.00 -2.93 -3.20
C LEU A 84 -13.54 -2.97 -3.64
N LEU A 85 -13.08 -1.87 -4.20
CA LEU A 85 -11.69 -1.62 -4.55
C LEU A 85 -11.20 -0.38 -3.82
N PHE A 86 -10.18 -0.53 -3.00
CA PHE A 86 -9.42 0.55 -2.38
C PHE A 86 -8.13 0.75 -3.13
N ALA A 87 -7.95 1.91 -3.74
CA ALA A 87 -6.77 2.17 -4.55
C ALA A 87 -6.20 3.56 -4.32
N GLY A 88 -4.90 3.69 -4.52
CA GLY A 88 -4.22 4.97 -4.43
C GLY A 88 -2.84 4.94 -5.09
N ASP A 89 -2.36 6.12 -5.35
CA ASP A 89 -1.06 6.39 -5.96
C ASP A 89 -0.45 7.66 -5.34
N LEU A 90 0.69 8.11 -5.85
CA LEU A 90 1.34 9.33 -5.37
C LEU A 90 0.92 10.57 -6.15
N LEU A 91 0.09 10.43 -7.17
CA LEU A 91 -0.30 11.54 -8.04
C LEU A 91 -1.50 12.31 -7.48
N GLY A 92 -1.59 13.56 -7.85
CA GLY A 92 -2.75 14.38 -7.54
C GLY A 92 -4.04 13.74 -8.06
N GLN A 93 -5.08 13.73 -7.21
CA GLN A 93 -6.42 13.26 -7.56
C GLN A 93 -6.50 11.76 -7.92
N SER A 94 -5.51 10.95 -7.52
CA SER A 94 -5.48 9.50 -7.77
C SER A 94 -5.65 9.14 -9.26
N ILE A 95 -4.95 9.86 -10.14
CA ILE A 95 -5.08 9.71 -11.60
C ILE A 95 -4.67 8.30 -12.04
N ALA A 96 -3.53 7.79 -11.57
CA ALA A 96 -3.09 6.45 -11.95
C ALA A 96 -4.08 5.38 -11.52
N SER A 97 -4.62 5.49 -10.30
CA SER A 97 -5.59 4.55 -9.75
C SER A 97 -6.93 4.57 -10.50
N SER A 98 -7.43 5.77 -10.82
CA SER A 98 -8.70 5.90 -11.52
C SER A 98 -8.66 5.31 -12.92
N PHE A 99 -7.65 5.69 -13.70
CA PHE A 99 -7.50 5.20 -15.08
C PHE A 99 -7.02 3.75 -15.14
N GLY A 100 -6.15 3.32 -14.23
CA GLY A 100 -5.65 1.95 -14.19
C GLY A 100 -6.73 0.92 -13.91
N ASN A 101 -7.69 1.28 -13.07
CA ASN A 101 -8.67 0.33 -12.56
C ASN A 101 -10.07 0.50 -13.16
N MET A 102 -10.31 1.46 -14.05
CA MET A 102 -11.62 1.76 -14.61
C MET A 102 -12.31 0.57 -15.29
N ASN A 103 -11.56 -0.35 -15.87
CA ASN A 103 -12.10 -1.49 -16.62
C ASN A 103 -12.47 -2.70 -15.74
N PHE A 104 -12.19 -2.66 -14.44
CA PHE A 104 -12.56 -3.75 -13.55
C PHE A 104 -14.05 -3.74 -13.16
N ASP A 105 -14.74 -2.61 -13.32
CA ASP A 105 -16.13 -2.45 -12.96
C ASP A 105 -16.43 -2.86 -11.50
N ILE A 106 -15.54 -2.47 -10.60
CA ILE A 106 -15.65 -2.68 -9.15
C ILE A 106 -15.87 -1.32 -8.50
N PRO A 107 -16.84 -1.19 -7.56
CA PRO A 107 -17.00 0.04 -6.78
C PRO A 107 -15.69 0.53 -6.18
N PHE A 108 -15.32 1.77 -6.48
CA PHE A 108 -13.98 2.33 -6.26
C PHE A 108 -13.96 3.35 -5.13
N VAL A 109 -13.00 3.19 -4.22
CA VAL A 109 -12.69 4.14 -3.16
C VAL A 109 -11.24 4.60 -3.33
N GLY A 110 -11.06 5.83 -3.79
CA GLY A 110 -9.74 6.45 -3.91
C GLY A 110 -9.19 6.84 -2.54
N LEU A 111 -7.94 6.47 -2.29
CA LEU A 111 -7.23 6.76 -1.06
C LEU A 111 -5.96 7.56 -1.36
N TYR A 112 -5.62 8.48 -0.46
CA TYR A 112 -4.37 9.21 -0.54
C TYR A 112 -3.72 9.33 0.85
N GLY A 113 -2.72 8.51 1.09
CA GLY A 113 -1.88 8.53 2.28
C GLY A 113 -0.40 8.57 1.92
N ALA A 114 -0.07 9.01 0.69
CA ALA A 114 1.28 9.00 0.14
C ALA A 114 1.94 7.62 0.35
N CYS A 115 3.11 7.57 0.99
CA CYS A 115 3.86 6.32 1.22
C CYS A 115 3.12 5.32 2.13
N SER A 116 2.08 5.74 2.87
CA SER A 116 1.30 4.86 3.74
C SER A 116 0.04 4.29 3.07
N THR A 117 -0.24 4.60 1.81
CA THR A 117 -1.49 4.23 1.13
C THR A 117 -1.72 2.73 1.09
N SER A 118 -0.67 1.91 0.98
CA SER A 118 -0.81 0.45 1.00
C SER A 118 -1.34 -0.05 2.35
N GLY A 119 -0.75 0.38 3.46
CA GLY A 119 -1.25 0.06 4.80
C GLY A 119 -2.66 0.60 5.04
N LEU A 120 -2.94 1.83 4.57
CA LEU A 120 -4.27 2.45 4.65
C LEU A 120 -5.32 1.64 3.89
N SER A 121 -5.02 1.19 2.67
CA SER A 121 -5.96 0.40 1.86
C SER A 121 -6.31 -0.93 2.52
N ILE A 122 -5.31 -1.65 3.05
CA ILE A 122 -5.50 -2.89 3.79
C ILE A 122 -6.33 -2.65 5.07
N ALA A 123 -6.03 -1.57 5.80
CA ALA A 123 -6.76 -1.22 7.01
C ALA A 123 -8.23 -0.93 6.72
N MET A 124 -8.52 -0.13 5.69
CA MET A 124 -9.90 0.19 5.27
C MET A 124 -10.65 -1.06 4.83
N ALA A 125 -10.05 -1.89 3.98
CA ALA A 125 -10.65 -3.15 3.54
C ALA A 125 -10.95 -4.07 4.72
N ALA A 126 -10.00 -4.22 5.64
CA ALA A 126 -10.17 -5.07 6.82
C ALA A 126 -11.28 -4.57 7.75
N MET A 127 -11.39 -3.26 7.97
CA MET A 127 -12.47 -2.68 8.77
C MET A 127 -13.84 -2.89 8.11
N MET A 128 -13.95 -2.70 6.79
CA MET A 128 -15.19 -2.90 6.05
C MET A 128 -15.65 -4.37 6.07
N ILE A 129 -14.72 -5.31 5.92
CA ILE A 129 -15.00 -6.74 6.00
C ILE A 129 -15.38 -7.13 7.44
N ALA A 130 -14.62 -6.68 8.43
CA ALA A 130 -14.89 -6.96 9.84
C ALA A 130 -16.22 -6.37 10.31
N GLY A 131 -16.62 -5.22 9.74
CA GLY A 131 -17.91 -4.59 9.98
C GLY A 131 -19.09 -5.24 9.24
N GLY A 132 -18.85 -6.27 8.43
CA GLY A 132 -19.87 -6.97 7.66
C GLY A 132 -20.45 -6.14 6.49
N MET A 133 -19.74 -5.07 6.08
CA MET A 133 -20.21 -4.18 4.99
C MET A 133 -19.79 -4.72 3.62
N THR A 134 -18.78 -5.57 3.55
CA THR A 134 -18.35 -6.25 2.33
C THR A 134 -17.78 -7.62 2.70
N GLU A 135 -17.85 -8.56 1.77
CA GLU A 135 -17.27 -9.91 1.95
C GLU A 135 -15.85 -9.99 1.43
N ASN A 136 -15.62 -9.43 0.25
CA ASN A 136 -14.32 -9.40 -0.40
C ASN A 136 -13.99 -7.99 -0.86
N ALA A 137 -12.76 -7.59 -0.66
CA ALA A 137 -12.23 -6.30 -1.11
C ALA A 137 -10.86 -6.45 -1.75
N ALA A 138 -10.61 -5.63 -2.76
CA ALA A 138 -9.31 -5.49 -3.38
C ALA A 138 -8.63 -4.22 -2.86
N CYS A 139 -7.31 -4.28 -2.74
CA CYS A 139 -6.43 -3.15 -2.45
C CYS A 139 -5.37 -3.09 -3.53
N VAL A 140 -5.12 -1.93 -4.12
CA VAL A 140 -4.02 -1.74 -5.05
C VAL A 140 -3.38 -0.38 -4.88
N THR A 141 -2.07 -0.34 -4.86
CA THR A 141 -1.30 0.90 -4.73
C THR A 141 -0.10 0.87 -5.66
N SER A 142 0.31 2.02 -6.11
CA SER A 142 1.44 2.15 -7.02
C SER A 142 2.26 3.40 -6.74
N SER A 143 3.43 3.40 -7.32
CA SER A 143 4.21 4.59 -7.60
C SER A 143 4.98 4.40 -8.90
N HIS A 144 5.32 5.50 -9.55
CA HIS A 144 6.21 5.50 -10.69
C HIS A 144 7.22 6.63 -10.53
N TYR A 145 8.50 6.32 -10.66
CA TYR A 145 9.57 7.28 -10.46
C TYR A 145 9.33 8.58 -11.23
N ALA A 146 9.10 8.50 -12.53
CA ALA A 146 9.00 9.69 -13.37
C ALA A 146 7.75 10.53 -13.11
N SER A 147 6.60 9.92 -12.81
CA SER A 147 5.37 10.65 -12.47
C SER A 147 5.46 11.28 -11.07
N ALA A 148 5.90 10.51 -10.07
CA ALA A 148 6.02 10.99 -8.70
C ALA A 148 7.04 12.12 -8.54
N GLU A 149 8.17 12.04 -9.25
CA GLU A 149 9.20 13.07 -9.16
C GLU A 149 8.75 14.43 -9.70
N LYS A 150 7.85 14.45 -10.69
CA LYS A 150 7.22 15.69 -11.15
C LYS A 150 6.40 16.39 -10.06
N GLU A 151 5.75 15.61 -9.21
CA GLU A 151 4.87 16.11 -8.15
C GLU A 151 5.66 16.60 -6.93
N PHE A 152 6.69 15.86 -6.53
CA PHE A 152 7.35 16.05 -5.25
C PHE A 152 8.69 16.79 -5.31
N ARG A 153 9.35 16.83 -6.47
CA ARG A 153 10.66 17.45 -6.62
C ARG A 153 10.62 18.58 -7.63
N PHE A 154 10.47 19.77 -7.12
CA PHE A 154 10.43 20.96 -7.94
C PHE A 154 11.56 21.93 -7.54
N PRO A 155 12.27 22.57 -8.50
CA PRO A 155 12.16 22.37 -9.94
C PRO A 155 12.83 21.06 -10.40
N LEU A 156 12.25 20.43 -11.41
CA LEU A 156 12.73 19.15 -11.99
C LEU A 156 14.15 19.22 -12.54
N ASP A 157 14.57 20.38 -13.03
CA ASP A 157 15.91 20.60 -13.60
C ASP A 157 17.03 20.28 -12.60
N TYR A 158 16.75 20.36 -11.31
CA TYR A 158 17.68 19.98 -10.24
C TYR A 158 17.52 18.53 -9.77
N GLY A 159 16.56 17.80 -10.28
CA GLY A 159 16.29 16.42 -9.89
C GLY A 159 17.45 15.46 -10.15
N ASN A 160 18.34 15.79 -11.06
CA ASN A 160 19.54 15.01 -11.36
C ASN A 160 20.70 15.25 -10.38
N GLN A 161 20.62 16.27 -9.53
CA GLN A 161 21.67 16.64 -8.56
C GLN A 161 21.35 16.09 -7.18
N ARG A 162 21.13 14.80 -7.10
CA ARG A 162 20.82 14.14 -5.84
C ARG A 162 22.08 13.74 -5.08
N PRO A 163 22.12 13.90 -3.76
CA PRO A 163 23.17 13.28 -2.96
C PRO A 163 23.09 11.75 -3.09
N MET A 164 24.22 11.08 -2.88
CA MET A 164 24.29 9.61 -2.95
C MET A 164 23.36 8.91 -1.93
N SER A 165 23.01 9.61 -0.85
CA SER A 165 22.09 9.14 0.20
C SER A 165 20.60 9.38 -0.13
N ALA A 166 20.28 10.04 -1.24
CA ALA A 166 18.87 10.27 -1.61
C ALA A 166 18.22 8.98 -2.07
N THR A 167 17.06 8.66 -1.48
CA THR A 167 16.21 7.57 -1.94
C THR A 167 15.51 7.92 -3.24
N THR A 168 15.12 6.93 -4.01
CA THR A 168 14.36 7.09 -5.24
C THR A 168 12.99 6.45 -5.11
N THR A 169 11.97 7.08 -5.69
CA THR A 169 10.63 6.49 -5.75
C THR A 169 10.68 5.19 -6.55
N VAL A 170 10.10 4.14 -5.99
CA VAL A 170 9.94 2.84 -6.65
C VAL A 170 9.00 2.96 -7.86
N THR A 171 9.30 2.25 -8.93
CA THR A 171 8.38 2.06 -10.05
C THR A 171 7.76 0.68 -9.96
N GLY A 172 6.57 0.61 -9.37
CA GLY A 172 5.89 -0.64 -9.12
C GLY A 172 4.49 -0.47 -8.56
N SER A 173 3.79 -1.58 -8.49
CA SER A 173 2.46 -1.69 -7.90
C SER A 173 2.34 -2.97 -7.08
N GLY A 174 1.64 -2.87 -5.96
CA GLY A 174 1.26 -4.00 -5.12
C GLY A 174 -0.26 -4.08 -4.97
N ALA A 175 -0.79 -5.29 -5.07
CA ALA A 175 -2.21 -5.54 -4.90
C ALA A 175 -2.45 -6.67 -3.89
N PHE A 176 -3.58 -6.58 -3.17
CA PHE A 176 -4.03 -7.57 -2.20
C PHE A 176 -5.52 -7.82 -2.39
N ILE A 177 -5.92 -9.08 -2.24
CA ILE A 177 -7.33 -9.45 -2.12
C ILE A 177 -7.58 -9.90 -0.69
N LEU A 178 -8.52 -9.24 -0.02
CA LEU A 178 -8.93 -9.56 1.33
C LEU A 178 -10.32 -10.20 1.32
N SER A 179 -10.54 -11.17 2.22
CA SER A 179 -11.80 -11.89 2.35
C SER A 179 -12.16 -12.14 3.81
N GLY A 180 -13.46 -12.09 4.11
CA GLY A 180 -14.00 -12.57 5.39
C GLY A 180 -14.11 -14.10 5.45
N GLN A 181 -14.02 -14.79 4.31
CA GLN A 181 -14.11 -16.25 4.23
C GLN A 181 -12.73 -16.89 4.16
N LYS A 182 -12.51 -17.91 4.97
CA LYS A 182 -11.28 -18.71 4.96
C LYS A 182 -11.17 -19.53 3.65
N SER A 183 -9.96 -19.62 3.14
CA SER A 183 -9.59 -20.45 1.99
C SER A 183 -8.27 -21.16 2.26
N GLU A 184 -7.99 -22.21 1.52
CA GLU A 184 -6.67 -22.88 1.52
C GLU A 184 -5.58 -22.00 0.88
N LEU A 185 -5.98 -20.97 0.13
CA LEU A 185 -5.08 -20.02 -0.53
C LEU A 185 -4.65 -18.86 0.36
N ASP A 186 -5.20 -18.75 1.59
CA ASP A 186 -4.93 -17.60 2.45
C ASP A 186 -3.45 -17.51 2.86
N TYR A 187 -2.83 -16.36 2.64
CA TYR A 187 -1.44 -16.09 3.03
C TYR A 187 -1.29 -15.69 4.48
N ALA A 188 -2.18 -14.82 4.95
CA ALA A 188 -2.11 -14.23 6.29
C ALA A 188 -3.48 -13.77 6.77
N ARG A 189 -3.53 -13.31 8.02
CA ARG A 189 -4.72 -12.72 8.62
C ARG A 189 -4.41 -11.36 9.20
N VAL A 190 -5.27 -10.37 8.94
CA VAL A 190 -5.22 -9.08 9.62
C VAL A 190 -5.82 -9.24 11.01
N THR A 191 -5.03 -9.04 12.04
CA THR A 191 -5.45 -9.23 13.44
C THR A 191 -5.68 -7.92 14.17
N ALA A 192 -5.01 -6.87 13.74
CA ALA A 192 -5.11 -5.55 14.36
C ALA A 192 -4.69 -4.45 13.39
N ILE A 193 -5.16 -3.24 13.65
CA ILE A 193 -4.83 -2.02 12.93
C ILE A 193 -4.47 -0.95 13.96
N THR A 194 -3.36 -0.26 13.76
CA THR A 194 -3.01 0.92 14.54
C THR A 194 -2.99 2.13 13.63
N ILE A 195 -3.88 3.07 13.89
CA ILE A 195 -3.96 4.31 13.11
C ILE A 195 -2.98 5.33 13.73
N GLY A 196 -2.03 5.77 12.93
CA GLY A 196 -1.06 6.80 13.32
C GLY A 196 -1.72 8.18 13.46
N LYS A 197 -0.96 9.12 13.98
CA LYS A 197 -1.30 10.54 13.99
C LYS A 197 -0.34 11.32 13.11
N ILE A 198 -0.66 12.58 12.84
CA ILE A 198 0.26 13.49 12.17
C ILE A 198 1.41 13.79 13.14
N VAL A 199 2.65 13.55 12.71
CA VAL A 199 3.89 13.86 13.44
C VAL A 199 4.71 14.81 12.60
N ASP A 200 4.95 16.01 13.13
CA ASP A 200 5.77 17.03 12.49
C ASP A 200 6.88 17.47 13.45
N LEU A 201 8.12 17.19 13.08
CA LEU A 201 9.32 17.65 13.80
C LEU A 201 9.97 18.89 13.16
N GLY A 202 9.27 19.55 12.23
CA GLY A 202 9.76 20.76 11.55
C GLY A 202 10.87 20.48 10.53
N ILE A 203 11.00 19.27 10.04
CA ILE A 203 11.97 18.90 8.99
C ILE A 203 11.60 19.58 7.67
N ARG A 204 12.56 20.28 7.06
CA ARG A 204 12.35 21.06 5.83
C ARG A 204 13.22 20.61 4.65
N ASP A 205 14.03 19.58 4.83
CA ASP A 205 14.87 19.04 3.77
C ASP A 205 14.05 18.16 2.84
N SER A 206 13.66 18.67 1.69
CA SER A 206 12.89 17.94 0.67
C SER A 206 13.65 16.77 0.03
N MET A 207 14.98 16.72 0.19
CA MET A 207 15.81 15.64 -0.32
C MET A 207 15.95 14.47 0.65
N ASN A 208 15.50 14.65 1.90
CA ASN A 208 15.56 13.62 2.94
C ASN A 208 14.16 13.33 3.50
N MET A 209 13.37 12.59 2.71
CA MET A 209 12.03 12.17 3.12
C MET A 209 12.04 11.22 4.32
N GLY A 210 13.08 10.40 4.47
CA GLY A 210 13.24 9.49 5.60
C GLY A 210 13.23 10.22 6.93
N ALA A 211 13.85 11.40 7.01
CA ALA A 211 13.85 12.22 8.22
C ALA A 211 12.45 12.65 8.68
N CYS A 212 11.50 12.81 7.75
CA CYS A 212 10.10 13.08 8.08
C CYS A 212 9.32 11.81 8.42
N MET A 213 9.59 10.71 7.71
CA MET A 213 8.83 9.47 7.84
C MET A 213 9.22 8.65 9.05
N ALA A 214 10.51 8.63 9.42
CA ALA A 214 11.00 7.83 10.54
C ALA A 214 10.33 8.17 11.89
N PRO A 215 10.17 9.44 12.28
CA PRO A 215 9.46 9.79 13.51
C PRO A 215 7.99 9.36 13.50
N ALA A 216 7.31 9.47 12.37
CA ALA A 216 5.92 9.04 12.24
C ALA A 216 5.77 7.52 12.33
N ALA A 217 6.68 6.78 11.71
CA ALA A 217 6.74 5.32 11.82
C ALA A 217 7.03 4.89 13.26
N ALA A 218 8.01 5.51 13.92
CA ALA A 218 8.35 5.23 15.31
C ALA A 218 7.18 5.47 16.26
N ASP A 219 6.49 6.62 16.15
CA ASP A 219 5.29 6.93 16.97
C ASP A 219 4.20 5.88 16.80
N THR A 220 3.95 5.43 15.56
CA THR A 220 2.91 4.44 15.29
C THR A 220 3.29 3.05 15.82
N ILE A 221 4.55 2.64 15.66
CA ILE A 221 5.05 1.36 16.20
C ILE A 221 5.03 1.36 17.73
N GLU A 222 5.52 2.43 18.35
CA GLU A 222 5.52 2.56 19.81
C GLU A 222 4.09 2.49 20.37
N ARG A 223 3.16 3.20 19.75
CA ARG A 223 1.75 3.16 20.13
C ARG A 223 1.18 1.74 20.02
N HIS A 224 1.46 1.05 18.92
CA HIS A 224 1.01 -0.32 18.73
C HIS A 224 1.53 -1.26 19.83
N LEU A 225 2.82 -1.16 20.13
CA LEU A 225 3.44 -1.96 21.18
C LEU A 225 2.85 -1.65 22.56
N CYS A 226 2.66 -0.37 22.88
CA CYS A 226 2.05 0.06 24.14
C CYS A 226 0.59 -0.41 24.27
N ASP A 227 -0.22 -0.21 23.22
CA ASP A 227 -1.64 -0.56 23.25
C ASP A 227 -1.85 -2.07 23.44
N PHE A 228 -0.99 -2.91 22.87
CA PHE A 228 -1.05 -4.37 23.02
C PHE A 228 -0.18 -4.92 24.15
N GLN A 229 0.54 -4.08 24.88
CA GLN A 229 1.50 -4.49 25.92
C GLN A 229 2.51 -5.50 25.35
N ARG A 230 2.99 -5.28 24.14
CA ARG A 230 3.96 -6.10 23.42
C ARG A 230 5.31 -5.44 23.34
N LYS A 231 6.31 -6.26 23.07
CA LYS A 231 7.68 -5.83 22.79
C LYS A 231 8.03 -6.10 21.31
N PRO A 232 9.06 -5.45 20.75
CA PRO A 232 9.50 -5.75 19.39
C PRO A 232 9.79 -7.24 19.15
N GLU A 233 10.31 -7.94 20.17
CA GLU A 233 10.66 -9.36 20.11
C GLU A 233 9.44 -10.29 20.01
N ASP A 234 8.24 -9.78 20.24
CA ASP A 234 6.99 -10.54 20.06
C ASP A 234 6.59 -10.64 18.57
N TYR A 235 7.36 -10.00 17.69
CA TYR A 235 7.15 -10.02 16.24
C TYR A 235 8.37 -10.61 15.52
N ASP A 236 8.12 -11.52 14.61
CA ASP A 236 9.18 -12.06 13.75
C ASP A 236 9.78 -10.99 12.83
N ARG A 237 8.95 -10.04 12.41
CA ARG A 237 9.35 -8.92 11.54
C ARG A 237 8.51 -7.68 11.78
N ILE A 238 9.17 -6.53 11.71
CA ILE A 238 8.54 -5.21 11.63
C ILE A 238 9.02 -4.61 10.31
N ILE A 239 8.09 -4.41 9.37
CA ILE A 239 8.42 -3.95 8.00
C ILE A 239 7.92 -2.52 7.86
N THR A 240 8.80 -1.64 7.43
CA THR A 240 8.50 -0.25 7.10
C THR A 240 8.80 0.03 5.63
N GLY A 241 8.39 1.20 5.13
CA GLY A 241 8.97 1.76 3.94
C GLY A 241 10.44 2.14 4.16
N ASP A 242 11.11 2.62 3.10
CA ASP A 242 12.46 3.15 3.22
C ASP A 242 12.44 4.44 4.04
N LEU A 243 13.01 4.38 5.23
CA LEU A 243 13.09 5.50 6.17
C LEU A 243 14.41 6.29 6.05
N GLY A 244 15.23 5.95 5.06
CA GLY A 244 16.56 6.54 4.87
C GLY A 244 17.61 5.93 5.80
N MET A 245 18.79 6.55 5.82
CA MET A 245 19.93 6.17 6.67
C MET A 245 20.12 7.21 7.78
#